data_1d09ebb4051555bdb882eb7d8cecca76
#
_entry.id   1d09ebb4051555bdb882eb7d8cecca76
#
_cell.length_a   1.000
_cell.length_b   1.000
_cell.length_c   1.000
_cell.angle_alpha   90.00
_cell.angle_beta   90.00
_cell.angle_gamma   90.00
#
_symmetry.space_group_name_H-M   'P 1'
#
loop_
_entity.id
_entity.type
_entity.pdbx_description
1 polymer ?
#
loop_
_entity_poly.entity_id
_entity_poly.type
_entity_poly.pdbx_seq_one_letter_code
_entity_poly.pdbx_strand_id
1 'polypeptide(L)'
;MLSLFPEPTQPRAAHLGSDAKGWANAHCDGGARGNPGPAGYGALIQSDDGQILAELSEFLGFRTNNFAEYSGLLGCLQWALDHGYKQLRVVSDSELMVKQIQGKYKVNSPDLKPLWEEATRRIARLDGFQISHALRHKNKDADRLANEAMDRGSTDRGIRRSPPLAASSPTPAHATPHPAKATGPAAPPPRQPEAKMLRGFTRDGTVHLLGGATLPDGVFVKVIVE
;
A
#
# COMPACT_ATOMS: atom_id res chain seq x y z
N MET A 1 -35.80 10.28 -72.58
CA MET A 1 -35.92 11.26 -71.47
C MET A 1 -34.80 10.98 -70.50
N LEU A 2 -33.77 11.82 -70.50
CA LEU A 2 -32.61 11.76 -69.61
C LEU A 2 -32.96 12.43 -68.30
N SER A 3 -32.88 11.70 -67.19
CA SER A 3 -33.09 12.25 -65.83
C SER A 3 -31.87 13.13 -65.45
N LEU A 4 -32.16 14.40 -65.20
CA LEU A 4 -31.16 15.48 -64.95
C LEU A 4 -31.03 15.83 -63.47
N PHE A 5 -31.22 14.85 -62.54
CA PHE A 5 -31.02 15.10 -61.15
C PHE A 5 -29.90 14.19 -60.62
N PRO A 6 -28.80 14.78 -60.08
CA PRO A 6 -27.82 13.97 -59.38
C PRO A 6 -28.42 13.44 -58.07
N GLU A 7 -28.25 12.13 -57.84
CA GLU A 7 -28.58 11.48 -56.57
C GLU A 7 -27.91 12.21 -55.38
N PRO A 8 -28.63 12.36 -54.25
CA PRO A 8 -28.02 12.98 -53.07
C PRO A 8 -26.94 12.03 -52.54
N THR A 9 -25.70 12.53 -52.61
CA THR A 9 -24.53 11.88 -51.98
C THR A 9 -24.79 11.78 -50.48
N GLN A 10 -25.04 10.56 -50.03
CA GLN A 10 -25.10 10.31 -48.56
C GLN A 10 -23.82 10.79 -47.95
N PRO A 11 -23.87 11.52 -46.81
CA PRO A 11 -22.69 11.87 -46.08
C PRO A 11 -22.01 10.57 -45.61
N ARG A 12 -20.82 10.34 -46.11
CA ARG A 12 -19.91 9.30 -45.62
C ARG A 12 -19.79 9.48 -44.15
N ALA A 13 -20.42 8.58 -43.37
CA ALA A 13 -20.21 8.51 -41.91
C ALA A 13 -18.71 8.45 -41.71
N ALA A 14 -18.17 9.52 -41.17
CA ALA A 14 -16.83 9.55 -40.65
C ALA A 14 -16.80 8.42 -39.60
N HIS A 15 -16.10 7.34 -39.92
CA HIS A 15 -15.61 6.42 -38.89
C HIS A 15 -14.72 7.25 -37.96
N LEU A 16 -15.35 7.88 -36.97
CA LEU A 16 -14.67 8.17 -35.71
C LEU A 16 -14.29 6.79 -35.18
N GLY A 17 -13.04 6.41 -35.41
CA GLY A 17 -12.43 5.25 -34.80
C GLY A 17 -12.60 5.40 -33.28
N SER A 18 -13.60 4.73 -32.74
CA SER A 18 -13.69 4.53 -31.32
C SER A 18 -12.66 3.46 -30.94
N ASP A 19 -11.41 3.85 -30.80
CA ASP A 19 -10.44 3.11 -30.00
C ASP A 19 -10.81 3.26 -28.51
N ALA A 20 -12.09 3.10 -28.19
CA ALA A 20 -12.54 2.99 -26.82
C ALA A 20 -12.01 1.68 -26.29
N LYS A 21 -10.90 1.72 -25.56
CA LYS A 21 -10.41 0.58 -24.79
C LYS A 21 -11.55 0.05 -23.94
N GLY A 22 -11.73 -1.27 -23.93
CA GLY A 22 -12.73 -1.95 -23.11
C GLY A 22 -12.51 -1.70 -21.62
N TRP A 23 -13.11 -2.51 -20.79
CA TRP A 23 -12.86 -2.46 -19.35
C TRP A 23 -11.43 -2.93 -19.04
N ALA A 24 -10.77 -2.24 -18.09
CA ALA A 24 -9.64 -2.79 -17.39
C ALA A 24 -10.14 -3.48 -16.11
N ASN A 25 -9.59 -4.63 -15.79
CA ASN A 25 -9.92 -5.42 -14.61
C ASN A 25 -8.68 -5.42 -13.70
N ALA A 26 -8.79 -4.84 -12.50
CA ALA A 26 -7.70 -4.71 -11.56
C ALA A 26 -7.98 -5.52 -10.30
N HIS A 27 -6.99 -6.28 -9.86
CA HIS A 27 -6.93 -6.88 -8.54
C HIS A 27 -5.91 -6.10 -7.72
N CYS A 28 -6.28 -5.55 -6.58
CA CYS A 28 -5.34 -4.81 -5.73
C CYS A 28 -5.37 -5.31 -4.29
N ASP A 29 -4.22 -5.22 -3.66
CA ASP A 29 -4.00 -5.53 -2.26
C ASP A 29 -3.00 -4.54 -1.66
N GLY A 30 -3.07 -4.35 -0.35
CA GLY A 30 -2.13 -3.55 0.42
C GLY A 30 -1.90 -4.15 1.78
N GLY A 31 -0.65 -4.11 2.22
CA GLY A 31 -0.27 -4.70 3.49
C GLY A 31 0.74 -3.86 4.26
N ALA A 32 0.82 -4.14 5.56
CA ALA A 32 1.86 -3.60 6.44
C ALA A 32 2.37 -4.69 7.38
N ARG A 33 3.68 -4.78 7.56
CA ARG A 33 4.32 -5.68 8.54
C ARG A 33 4.33 -5.00 9.90
N GLY A 34 3.22 -5.13 10.64
CA GLY A 34 2.86 -4.32 11.79
C GLY A 34 1.86 -3.24 11.39
N ASN A 35 1.19 -2.60 12.37
CA ASN A 35 0.15 -1.61 12.08
C ASN A 35 0.23 -0.41 13.04
N PRO A 36 1.00 0.66 12.68
CA PRO A 36 1.74 0.86 11.44
C PRO A 36 3.05 0.05 11.35
N GLY A 37 3.55 -0.16 10.12
CA GLY A 37 4.79 -0.88 9.84
C GLY A 37 5.29 -0.64 8.42
N PRO A 38 6.38 -1.32 8.01
CA PRO A 38 6.79 -1.35 6.61
C PRO A 38 5.63 -1.81 5.76
N ALA A 39 5.17 -0.95 4.86
CA ALA A 39 3.95 -1.12 4.09
C ALA A 39 4.22 -1.08 2.58
N GLY A 40 3.40 -1.76 1.82
CA GLY A 40 3.45 -1.76 0.37
C GLY A 40 2.11 -2.17 -0.22
N TYR A 41 1.93 -1.90 -1.50
CA TYR A 41 0.78 -2.40 -2.24
C TYR A 41 1.21 -3.13 -3.49
N GLY A 42 0.33 -3.99 -3.97
CA GLY A 42 0.42 -4.68 -5.24
C GLY A 42 -0.89 -4.60 -6.01
N ALA A 43 -0.79 -4.59 -7.34
CA ALA A 43 -1.97 -4.73 -8.19
C ALA A 43 -1.62 -5.44 -9.49
N LEU A 44 -2.53 -6.30 -9.94
CA LEU A 44 -2.52 -6.93 -11.25
C LEU A 44 -3.65 -6.33 -12.08
N ILE A 45 -3.32 -5.80 -13.25
CA ILE A 45 -4.29 -5.18 -14.17
C ILE A 45 -4.35 -5.98 -15.47
N GLN A 46 -5.54 -6.33 -15.89
CA GLN A 46 -5.81 -7.17 -17.05
C GLN A 46 -6.87 -6.51 -17.95
N SER A 47 -6.83 -6.84 -19.22
CA SER A 47 -7.91 -6.56 -20.17
C SER A 47 -9.11 -7.51 -19.96
N ASP A 48 -10.22 -7.28 -20.66
CA ASP A 48 -11.42 -8.14 -20.57
C ASP A 48 -11.17 -9.59 -21.03
N ASP A 49 -10.22 -9.80 -21.91
CA ASP A 49 -9.79 -11.13 -22.40
C ASP A 49 -8.75 -11.80 -21.48
N GLY A 50 -8.38 -11.15 -20.35
CA GLY A 50 -7.47 -11.69 -19.36
C GLY A 50 -5.98 -11.46 -19.65
N GLN A 51 -5.64 -10.70 -20.69
CA GLN A 51 -4.25 -10.34 -20.95
C GLN A 51 -3.73 -9.43 -19.83
N ILE A 52 -2.56 -9.71 -19.31
CA ILE A 52 -1.89 -8.85 -18.31
C ILE A 52 -1.44 -7.55 -18.99
N LEU A 53 -1.97 -6.44 -18.51
CA LEU A 53 -1.64 -5.09 -18.97
C LEU A 53 -0.58 -4.44 -18.09
N ALA A 54 -0.61 -4.70 -16.79
CA ALA A 54 0.38 -4.19 -15.84
C ALA A 54 0.40 -4.97 -14.54
N GLU A 55 1.56 -5.00 -13.91
CA GLU A 55 1.77 -5.37 -12.50
C GLU A 55 2.32 -4.16 -11.77
N LEU A 56 1.64 -3.72 -10.72
CA LEU A 56 2.06 -2.62 -9.86
C LEU A 56 2.56 -3.20 -8.54
N SER A 57 3.67 -2.67 -8.05
CA SER A 57 4.24 -3.10 -6.77
C SER A 57 5.10 -1.98 -6.20
N GLU A 58 4.63 -1.33 -5.12
CA GLU A 58 5.27 -0.14 -4.56
C GLU A 58 5.40 -0.21 -3.05
N PHE A 59 6.60 0.13 -2.55
CA PHE A 59 6.88 0.27 -1.13
C PHE A 59 6.50 1.68 -0.64
N LEU A 60 5.67 1.75 0.40
CA LEU A 60 5.09 2.98 0.92
C LEU A 60 5.80 3.56 2.14
N GLY A 61 6.90 2.93 2.56
CA GLY A 61 7.54 3.29 3.82
C GLY A 61 6.79 2.72 5.02
N PHE A 62 6.73 3.49 6.12
CA PHE A 62 6.08 3.08 7.36
C PHE A 62 4.63 3.63 7.37
N ARG A 63 3.63 2.75 7.18
CA ARG A 63 2.21 3.10 7.07
C ARG A 63 1.32 2.04 7.73
N THR A 64 0.03 2.36 7.86
CA THR A 64 -0.98 1.40 8.31
C THR A 64 -1.43 0.49 7.16
N ASN A 65 -2.01 -0.66 7.51
CA ASN A 65 -2.59 -1.58 6.52
C ASN A 65 -3.63 -0.89 5.64
N ASN A 66 -4.59 -0.20 6.24
CA ASN A 66 -5.65 0.49 5.49
C ASN A 66 -5.10 1.57 4.55
N PHE A 67 -4.01 2.26 4.94
CA PHE A 67 -3.34 3.20 4.05
C PHE A 67 -2.78 2.49 2.81
N ALA A 68 -2.17 1.32 2.99
CA ALA A 68 -1.63 0.54 1.89
C ALA A 68 -2.71 0.02 0.94
N GLU A 69 -3.85 -0.44 1.47
CA GLU A 69 -5.01 -0.86 0.68
C GLU A 69 -5.56 0.28 -0.19
N TYR A 70 -5.75 1.47 0.38
CA TYR A 70 -6.15 2.65 -0.39
C TYR A 70 -5.11 3.06 -1.43
N SER A 71 -3.81 2.91 -1.13
CA SER A 71 -2.74 3.19 -2.09
C SER A 71 -2.80 2.26 -3.30
N GLY A 72 -3.12 0.98 -3.09
CA GLY A 72 -3.36 0.02 -4.17
C GLY A 72 -4.51 0.42 -5.08
N LEU A 73 -5.65 0.83 -4.51
CA LEU A 73 -6.77 1.37 -5.28
C LEU A 73 -6.37 2.61 -6.08
N LEU A 74 -5.65 3.56 -5.45
CA LEU A 74 -5.18 4.77 -6.11
C LEU A 74 -4.21 4.49 -7.26
N GLY A 75 -3.34 3.48 -7.09
CA GLY A 75 -2.44 2.99 -8.14
C GLY A 75 -3.22 2.47 -9.35
N CYS A 76 -4.24 1.64 -9.14
CA CYS A 76 -5.11 1.14 -10.21
C CYS A 76 -5.84 2.26 -10.96
N LEU A 77 -6.42 3.21 -10.22
CA LEU A 77 -7.13 4.36 -10.78
C LEU A 77 -6.18 5.25 -11.59
N GLN A 78 -4.99 5.55 -11.06
CA GLN A 78 -4.00 6.35 -11.77
C GLN A 78 -3.57 5.67 -13.06
N TRP A 79 -3.23 4.37 -12.99
CA TRP A 79 -2.82 3.61 -14.16
C TRP A 79 -3.89 3.64 -15.26
N ALA A 80 -5.16 3.41 -14.91
CA ALA A 80 -6.25 3.42 -15.87
C ALA A 80 -6.36 4.78 -16.58
N LEU A 81 -6.31 5.87 -15.82
CA LEU A 81 -6.37 7.24 -16.36
C LEU A 81 -5.19 7.56 -17.27
N ASP A 82 -3.96 7.18 -16.88
CA ASP A 82 -2.73 7.45 -17.64
C ASP A 82 -2.67 6.66 -18.95
N HIS A 83 -3.28 5.45 -18.97
CA HIS A 83 -3.33 4.61 -20.16
C HIS A 83 -4.62 4.77 -20.97
N GLY A 84 -5.46 5.76 -20.65
CA GLY A 84 -6.65 6.11 -21.41
C GLY A 84 -7.79 5.09 -21.28
N TYR A 85 -7.79 4.23 -20.25
CA TYR A 85 -8.94 3.40 -19.91
C TYR A 85 -10.01 4.25 -19.25
N LYS A 86 -11.22 4.20 -19.79
CA LYS A 86 -12.38 4.94 -19.27
C LYS A 86 -13.27 4.11 -18.37
N GLN A 87 -13.06 2.80 -18.37
CA GLN A 87 -13.85 1.86 -17.58
C GLN A 87 -12.92 0.95 -16.79
N LEU A 88 -13.15 0.88 -15.46
CA LEU A 88 -12.30 0.13 -14.53
C LEU A 88 -13.14 -0.70 -13.56
N ARG A 89 -12.87 -2.00 -13.47
CA ARG A 89 -13.35 -2.89 -12.41
C ARG A 89 -12.21 -3.16 -11.45
N VAL A 90 -12.48 -3.00 -10.17
CA VAL A 90 -11.50 -3.28 -9.11
C VAL A 90 -12.02 -4.37 -8.19
N VAL A 91 -11.15 -5.31 -7.88
CA VAL A 91 -11.37 -6.38 -6.89
C VAL A 91 -10.34 -6.21 -5.77
N SER A 92 -10.79 -6.21 -4.54
CA SER A 92 -9.92 -6.15 -3.36
C SER A 92 -10.48 -7.00 -2.23
N ASP A 93 -9.62 -7.49 -1.35
CA ASP A 93 -10.02 -8.21 -0.14
C ASP A 93 -10.19 -7.29 1.09
N SER A 94 -9.99 -5.99 0.93
CA SER A 94 -10.30 -4.97 1.93
C SER A 94 -11.78 -4.64 1.96
N GLU A 95 -12.54 -5.34 2.79
CA GLU A 95 -13.97 -5.09 2.96
C GLU A 95 -14.27 -3.65 3.39
N LEU A 96 -13.43 -3.10 4.30
CA LEU A 96 -13.57 -1.73 4.78
C LEU A 96 -13.48 -0.72 3.64
N MET A 97 -12.40 -0.78 2.85
CA MET A 97 -12.18 0.13 1.73
C MET A 97 -13.30 0.01 0.70
N VAL A 98 -13.67 -1.21 0.31
CA VAL A 98 -14.74 -1.45 -0.66
C VAL A 98 -16.04 -0.83 -0.20
N LYS A 99 -16.44 -1.04 1.06
CA LYS A 99 -17.70 -0.47 1.62
C LYS A 99 -17.64 1.05 1.75
N GLN A 100 -16.46 1.61 2.02
CA GLN A 100 -16.28 3.07 2.06
C GLN A 100 -16.37 3.70 0.67
N ILE A 101 -15.79 3.11 -0.34
CA ILE A 101 -15.89 3.58 -1.74
C ILE A 101 -17.30 3.42 -2.28
N GLN A 102 -18.04 2.36 -1.88
CA GLN A 102 -19.45 2.17 -2.22
C GLN A 102 -20.41 3.11 -1.45
N GLY A 103 -19.90 3.94 -0.54
CA GLY A 103 -20.71 4.84 0.30
C GLY A 103 -21.50 4.16 1.41
N LYS A 104 -21.27 2.85 1.65
CA LYS A 104 -21.95 2.08 2.70
C LYS A 104 -21.38 2.37 4.09
N TYR A 105 -20.09 2.69 4.18
CA TYR A 105 -19.41 3.05 5.41
C TYR A 105 -18.83 4.46 5.32
N LYS A 106 -18.88 5.19 6.44
CA LYS A 106 -18.23 6.51 6.56
C LYS A 106 -16.72 6.37 6.75
N VAL A 107 -15.98 7.33 6.22
CA VAL A 107 -14.53 7.45 6.46
C VAL A 107 -14.31 8.41 7.63
N ASN A 108 -14.06 7.86 8.81
CA ASN A 108 -13.85 8.65 10.03
C ASN A 108 -12.36 8.91 10.33
N SER A 109 -11.46 8.11 9.75
CA SER A 109 -10.02 8.25 9.95
C SER A 109 -9.49 9.50 9.22
N PRO A 110 -8.82 10.44 9.95
CA PRO A 110 -8.19 11.61 9.33
C PRO A 110 -7.14 11.23 8.28
N ASP A 111 -6.42 10.13 8.51
CA ASP A 111 -5.36 9.66 7.61
C ASP A 111 -5.89 9.05 6.31
N LEU A 112 -7.08 8.44 6.37
CA LEU A 112 -7.71 7.80 5.20
C LEU A 112 -8.58 8.77 4.40
N LYS A 113 -9.08 9.82 5.02
CA LYS A 113 -9.98 10.77 4.36
C LYS A 113 -9.38 11.40 3.10
N PRO A 114 -8.12 11.88 3.09
CA PRO A 114 -7.50 12.41 1.87
C PRO A 114 -7.38 11.37 0.75
N LEU A 115 -7.09 10.09 1.10
CA LEU A 115 -6.98 9.00 0.13
C LEU A 115 -8.35 8.66 -0.48
N TRP A 116 -9.40 8.64 0.35
CA TRP A 116 -10.76 8.43 -0.10
C TRP A 116 -11.25 9.58 -1.02
N GLU A 117 -10.98 10.83 -0.65
CA GLU A 117 -11.32 12.01 -1.46
C GLU A 117 -10.61 11.96 -2.82
N GLU A 118 -9.33 11.58 -2.83
CA GLU A 118 -8.56 11.43 -4.06
C GLU A 118 -9.10 10.27 -4.91
N ALA A 119 -9.40 9.12 -4.31
CA ALA A 119 -10.00 7.99 -5.02
C ALA A 119 -11.33 8.39 -5.66
N THR A 120 -12.21 9.07 -4.92
CA THR A 120 -13.50 9.56 -5.41
C THR A 120 -13.32 10.53 -6.58
N ARG A 121 -12.34 11.43 -6.50
CA ARG A 121 -12.01 12.38 -7.57
C ARG A 121 -11.52 11.69 -8.85
N ARG A 122 -10.68 10.65 -8.72
CA ARG A 122 -10.21 9.86 -9.86
C ARG A 122 -11.33 9.02 -10.47
N ILE A 123 -12.18 8.41 -9.64
CA ILE A 123 -13.35 7.65 -10.08
C ILE A 123 -14.29 8.54 -10.91
N ALA A 124 -14.53 9.79 -10.50
CA ALA A 124 -15.37 10.73 -11.23
C ALA A 124 -14.84 11.10 -12.63
N ARG A 125 -13.59 10.76 -12.97
CA ARG A 125 -12.98 10.96 -14.30
C ARG A 125 -13.16 9.76 -15.22
N LEU A 126 -13.69 8.65 -14.71
CA LEU A 126 -13.98 7.44 -15.48
C LEU A 126 -15.44 7.47 -15.95
N ASP A 127 -15.70 6.88 -17.10
CA ASP A 127 -17.06 6.69 -17.65
C ASP A 127 -17.78 5.51 -16.98
N GLY A 128 -17.02 4.57 -16.42
CA GLY A 128 -17.55 3.42 -15.67
C GLY A 128 -16.58 2.95 -14.59
N PHE A 129 -17.10 2.74 -13.38
CA PHE A 129 -16.32 2.21 -12.27
C PHE A 129 -17.13 1.18 -11.47
N GLN A 130 -16.50 0.07 -11.17
CA GLN A 130 -17.06 -0.98 -10.31
C GLN A 130 -15.99 -1.41 -9.30
N ILE A 131 -16.40 -1.60 -8.03
CA ILE A 131 -15.54 -2.16 -7.01
C ILE A 131 -16.27 -3.27 -6.27
N SER A 132 -15.59 -4.40 -6.07
CA SER A 132 -16.13 -5.57 -5.39
C SER A 132 -15.14 -6.13 -4.38
N HIS A 133 -15.68 -6.70 -3.30
CA HIS A 133 -14.90 -7.43 -2.32
C HIS A 133 -14.77 -8.90 -2.76
N ALA A 134 -13.56 -9.44 -2.71
CA ALA A 134 -13.29 -10.86 -2.91
C ALA A 134 -12.50 -11.43 -1.73
N LEU A 135 -12.69 -12.72 -1.48
CA LEU A 135 -11.92 -13.41 -0.45
C LEU A 135 -10.42 -13.48 -0.87
N ARG A 136 -9.53 -13.38 0.09
CA ARG A 136 -8.07 -13.31 -0.07
C ARG A 136 -7.49 -14.38 -1.03
N HIS A 137 -8.04 -15.62 -1.01
CA HIS A 137 -7.58 -16.69 -1.89
C HIS A 137 -7.79 -16.41 -3.39
N LYS A 138 -8.65 -15.43 -3.74
CA LYS A 138 -8.90 -14.97 -5.10
C LYS A 138 -8.09 -13.74 -5.49
N ASN A 139 -7.25 -13.21 -4.57
CA ASN A 139 -6.44 -12.00 -4.74
C ASN A 139 -4.93 -12.28 -4.63
N LYS A 140 -4.50 -13.53 -4.89
CA LYS A 140 -3.14 -14.01 -4.61
C LYS A 140 -2.03 -13.25 -5.35
N ASP A 141 -2.28 -12.83 -6.59
CA ASP A 141 -1.27 -12.13 -7.38
C ASP A 141 -1.02 -10.71 -6.83
N ALA A 142 -2.08 -10.00 -6.45
CA ALA A 142 -1.95 -8.70 -5.81
C ALA A 142 -1.28 -8.82 -4.42
N ASP A 143 -1.64 -9.82 -3.61
CA ASP A 143 -0.98 -10.12 -2.32
C ASP A 143 0.51 -10.42 -2.51
N ARG A 144 0.90 -11.23 -3.51
CA ARG A 144 2.30 -11.48 -3.87
C ARG A 144 3.04 -10.19 -4.17
N LEU A 145 2.50 -9.34 -5.04
CA LEU A 145 3.09 -8.06 -5.44
C LEU A 145 3.24 -7.09 -4.26
N ALA A 146 2.26 -7.06 -3.35
CA ALA A 146 2.33 -6.25 -2.12
C ALA A 146 3.45 -6.75 -1.18
N ASN A 147 3.59 -8.07 -1.02
CA ASN A 147 4.65 -8.67 -0.23
C ASN A 147 6.04 -8.39 -0.83
N GLU A 148 6.20 -8.52 -2.15
CA GLU A 148 7.44 -8.17 -2.85
C GLU A 148 7.81 -6.69 -2.66
N ALA A 149 6.83 -5.77 -2.68
CA ALA A 149 7.06 -4.37 -2.40
C ALA A 149 7.64 -4.14 -1.00
N MET A 150 7.05 -4.78 0.02
CA MET A 150 7.50 -4.69 1.40
C MET A 150 8.91 -5.29 1.58
N ASP A 151 9.24 -6.39 0.87
CA ASP A 151 10.57 -7.02 0.92
C ASP A 151 11.64 -6.12 0.34
N ARG A 152 11.40 -5.53 -0.83
CA ARG A 152 12.34 -4.56 -1.45
C ARG A 152 12.63 -3.39 -0.52
N GLY A 153 11.59 -2.79 0.07
CA GLY A 153 11.76 -1.67 0.97
C GLY A 153 12.48 -2.00 2.28
N SER A 154 12.37 -3.24 2.73
CA SER A 154 13.11 -3.73 3.92
C SER A 154 14.59 -3.94 3.61
N THR A 155 14.92 -4.43 2.41
CA THR A 155 16.31 -4.68 1.97
C THR A 155 17.06 -3.38 1.71
N ASP A 156 16.43 -2.38 1.10
CA ASP A 156 17.05 -1.07 0.81
C ASP A 156 17.43 -0.30 2.10
N ARG A 157 16.68 -0.49 3.20
CA ARG A 157 17.07 0.03 4.52
C ARG A 157 18.28 -0.66 5.11
N GLY A 158 18.52 -1.93 4.77
CA GLY A 158 19.72 -2.68 5.17
C GLY A 158 21.00 -2.17 4.48
N ILE A 159 20.90 -1.74 3.24
CA ILE A 159 22.02 -1.25 2.44
C ILE A 159 22.39 0.21 2.79
N ARG A 160 21.43 1.04 3.26
CA ARG A 160 21.68 2.44 3.64
C ARG A 160 22.22 2.66 5.05
N ARG A 161 22.57 1.62 5.79
CA ARG A 161 23.45 1.71 6.95
C ARG A 161 24.92 1.71 6.49
N SER A 162 25.29 2.71 5.69
CA SER A 162 26.70 3.06 5.54
C SER A 162 27.21 3.58 6.88
N PRO A 163 28.39 3.13 7.33
CA PRO A 163 28.98 3.68 8.55
C PRO A 163 29.25 5.18 8.35
N PRO A 164 29.20 6.00 9.42
CA PRO A 164 29.51 7.41 9.31
C PRO A 164 30.92 7.58 8.77
N LEU A 165 31.08 8.46 7.76
CA LEU A 165 32.38 8.89 7.26
C LEU A 165 33.21 9.35 8.46
N ALA A 166 34.28 8.61 8.75
CA ALA A 166 35.34 9.06 9.64
C ALA A 166 35.96 10.32 9.05
N ALA A 167 35.80 11.44 9.74
CA ALA A 167 36.53 12.66 9.46
C ALA A 167 38.02 12.37 9.59
N SER A 168 38.75 12.55 8.50
CA SER A 168 40.20 12.56 8.45
C SER A 168 40.74 13.75 9.23
N SER A 169 41.60 13.50 10.22
CA SER A 169 42.52 14.47 10.79
C SER A 169 43.87 13.81 11.07
N PRO A 170 45.00 14.53 10.94
CA PRO A 170 46.28 13.98 10.60
C PRO A 170 47.12 13.47 11.79
N THR A 171 47.97 12.53 11.48
CA THR A 171 49.06 11.96 12.31
C THR A 171 50.06 13.04 12.77
N PRO A 172 50.71 12.88 13.95
CA PRO A 172 52.10 12.47 13.88
C PRO A 172 52.56 11.39 14.89
N ALA A 173 53.65 10.82 14.51
CA ALA A 173 54.40 9.66 14.91
C ALA A 173 54.86 9.58 16.38
N HIS A 174 55.16 8.33 16.74
CA HIS A 174 56.26 7.75 17.53
C HIS A 174 55.93 6.95 18.79
N ALA A 175 56.52 5.77 18.77
CA ALA A 175 57.05 4.97 19.89
C ALA A 175 56.24 3.77 20.38
N THR A 176 56.83 2.61 20.07
CA THR A 176 56.69 1.25 20.61
C THR A 176 57.17 1.08 22.05
N PRO A 177 57.16 -0.12 22.72
CA PRO A 177 56.30 -1.31 22.66
C PRO A 177 55.93 -1.92 24.05
N HIS A 178 54.87 -2.83 24.04
CA HIS A 178 54.66 -4.03 24.91
C HIS A 178 54.54 -3.95 26.45
N PRO A 179 53.97 -4.97 27.18
CA PRO A 179 53.20 -6.17 26.78
C PRO A 179 51.91 -6.49 27.60
N ALA A 180 51.08 -7.35 27.00
CA ALA A 180 50.27 -8.45 27.58
C ALA A 180 49.43 -8.34 28.87
N LYS A 181 48.27 -8.97 28.74
CA LYS A 181 47.35 -9.67 29.67
C LYS A 181 46.11 -8.91 30.16
N ALA A 182 44.95 -9.35 29.75
CA ALA A 182 44.11 -10.27 30.52
C ALA A 182 42.77 -10.50 29.81
N THR A 183 42.44 -11.74 29.63
CA THR A 183 41.14 -12.30 29.28
C THR A 183 40.11 -11.95 30.36
N GLY A 184 39.04 -11.22 29.96
CA GLY A 184 37.83 -11.08 30.73
C GLY A 184 36.62 -11.62 29.91
N PRO A 185 35.63 -12.28 30.52
CA PRO A 185 34.57 -12.95 29.81
C PRO A 185 33.64 -11.97 29.10
N ALA A 186 33.20 -12.39 27.89
CA ALA A 186 32.28 -11.63 27.04
C ALA A 186 30.99 -11.29 27.78
N ALA A 187 30.59 -10.02 27.69
CA ALA A 187 29.31 -9.56 28.20
C ALA A 187 28.15 -10.26 27.43
N PRO A 188 27.06 -10.66 28.13
CA PRO A 188 25.92 -11.27 27.47
C PRO A 188 25.22 -10.26 26.56
N PRO A 189 24.57 -10.74 25.49
CA PRO A 189 23.84 -9.86 24.56
C PRO A 189 22.71 -9.13 25.30
N PRO A 190 22.33 -7.90 24.87
CA PRO A 190 21.26 -7.14 25.49
C PRO A 190 19.97 -7.94 25.44
N ARG A 191 19.38 -8.19 26.62
CA ARG A 191 18.07 -8.82 26.74
C ARG A 191 17.04 -7.99 26.00
N GLN A 192 16.31 -8.62 25.10
CA GLN A 192 15.10 -8.04 24.51
C GLN A 192 14.14 -7.69 25.66
N PRO A 193 13.48 -6.52 25.65
CA PRO A 193 12.50 -6.21 26.67
C PRO A 193 11.40 -7.26 26.67
N GLU A 194 11.24 -7.96 27.77
CA GLU A 194 10.18 -8.94 27.98
C GLU A 194 8.83 -8.24 27.77
N ALA A 195 8.01 -8.78 26.88
CA ALA A 195 6.67 -8.27 26.65
C ALA A 195 5.85 -8.40 27.94
N LYS A 196 5.64 -7.28 28.63
CA LYS A 196 4.90 -7.22 29.88
C LYS A 196 3.40 -7.31 29.56
N MET A 197 2.76 -8.43 29.89
CA MET A 197 1.33 -8.61 29.72
C MET A 197 0.61 -7.93 30.88
N LEU A 198 -0.22 -6.92 30.59
CA LEU A 198 -1.07 -6.24 31.57
C LEU A 198 -2.51 -6.70 31.36
N ARG A 199 -3.25 -6.88 32.46
CA ARG A 199 -4.67 -7.22 32.42
C ARG A 199 -5.51 -5.95 32.57
N GLY A 200 -6.65 -5.89 31.88
CA GLY A 200 -7.58 -4.79 31.94
C GLY A 200 -8.97 -5.21 31.49
N PHE A 201 -9.91 -4.29 31.52
CA PHE A 201 -11.26 -4.47 31.01
C PHE A 201 -11.65 -3.25 30.16
N THR A 202 -12.60 -3.43 29.28
CA THR A 202 -13.15 -2.33 28.45
C THR A 202 -14.44 -1.84 29.06
N ARG A 203 -14.57 -0.51 29.20
CA ARG A 203 -15.80 0.16 29.59
C ARG A 203 -15.94 1.43 28.76
N ASP A 204 -17.12 1.65 28.17
CA ASP A 204 -17.43 2.85 27.36
C ASP A 204 -16.41 3.14 26.25
N GLY A 205 -15.89 2.09 25.61
CA GLY A 205 -14.88 2.21 24.53
C GLY A 205 -13.46 2.50 25.01
N THR A 206 -13.23 2.56 26.34
CA THR A 206 -11.91 2.82 26.94
C THR A 206 -11.37 1.58 27.61
N VAL A 207 -10.05 1.35 27.49
CA VAL A 207 -9.35 0.24 28.16
C VAL A 207 -8.90 0.70 29.54
N HIS A 208 -9.37 0.05 30.59
CA HIS A 208 -8.98 0.26 31.98
C HIS A 208 -8.01 -0.84 32.40
N LEU A 209 -6.80 -0.48 32.80
CA LEU A 209 -5.79 -1.41 33.28
C LEU A 209 -6.05 -1.77 34.76
N LEU A 210 -5.94 -3.04 35.10
CA LEU A 210 -6.05 -3.52 36.47
C LEU A 210 -4.73 -3.27 37.23
N GLY A 211 -4.85 -3.05 38.56
CA GLY A 211 -3.68 -2.91 39.43
C GLY A 211 -2.99 -1.53 39.38
N GLY A 212 -3.66 -0.47 38.91
CA GLY A 212 -3.10 0.88 38.88
C GLY A 212 -1.90 1.06 37.92
N ALA A 213 -1.76 0.13 36.96
CA ALA A 213 -0.70 0.24 35.95
C ALA A 213 -0.97 1.44 35.03
N THR A 214 0.04 2.26 34.80
CA THR A 214 0.04 3.33 33.80
C THR A 214 0.93 2.95 32.64
N LEU A 215 0.51 3.29 31.44
CA LEU A 215 1.33 3.14 30.22
C LEU A 215 2.01 4.49 29.95
N PRO A 216 3.26 4.49 29.51
CA PRO A 216 3.91 5.70 29.03
C PRO A 216 3.16 6.26 27.80
N ASP A 217 3.21 7.58 27.62
CA ASP A 217 2.61 8.22 26.43
C ASP A 217 3.25 7.70 25.15
N GLY A 218 2.42 7.46 24.12
CA GLY A 218 2.86 7.02 22.80
C GLY A 218 3.15 5.52 22.67
N VAL A 219 2.84 4.71 23.68
CA VAL A 219 3.02 3.25 23.61
C VAL A 219 1.80 2.58 22.98
N PHE A 220 2.04 1.78 21.94
CA PHE A 220 1.01 0.95 21.33
C PHE A 220 0.79 -0.33 22.14
N VAL A 221 -0.47 -0.64 22.43
CA VAL A 221 -0.87 -1.86 23.14
C VAL A 221 -1.74 -2.73 22.26
N LYS A 222 -1.54 -4.04 22.33
CA LYS A 222 -2.43 -5.04 21.74
C LYS A 222 -3.40 -5.53 22.81
N VAL A 223 -4.69 -5.30 22.61
CA VAL A 223 -5.74 -5.87 23.48
C VAL A 223 -6.12 -7.24 22.94
N ILE A 224 -6.02 -8.26 23.78
CA ILE A 224 -6.49 -9.63 23.50
C ILE A 224 -7.68 -9.87 24.42
N VAL A 225 -8.84 -10.14 23.83
CA VAL A 225 -10.06 -10.49 24.57
C VAL A 225 -10.07 -12.02 24.75
N GLU A 226 -10.19 -12.50 26.00
CA GLU A 226 -10.38 -13.92 26.35
C GLU A 226 -11.86 -14.27 26.38
#